data_36c33dbda7029bb2b3afd6ce295ac5d2
#
_entry.id   36c33dbda7029bb2b3afd6ce295ac5d2
#
_cell.length_a   1.000
_cell.length_b   1.000
_cell.length_c   1.000
_cell.angle_alpha   90.00
_cell.angle_beta   90.00
_cell.angle_gamma   90.00
#
_symmetry.space_group_name_H-M   'P 1'
#
loop_
_entity.id
_entity.type
_entity.pdbx_description
1 polymer ?
#
loop_
_entity_poly.entity_id
_entity_poly.type
_entity_poly.pdbx_seq_one_letter_code
_entity_poly.pdbx_strand_id
1 'polypeptide(L)'
;MSYFNQEHPTVLSEPVGPNDHARGPANAEVTLVEYGDFACPSCRAAFGVVRDLLAAMPDVRFVFRANPRSHLFPDAEPAAEAAEIAAAHGKFWEMHDRLFQAEGGLSRDRLVALAGEIGLDAAQFERDLADGAYRGAVKAQEVSGWHSHVISTPTFFINGIRFEDALDRLGDAIARARRKIGSLHAVFRDGRVESTDRRRRQLITVGPHQIISDLPADEDGEDAGPGPHDLLLASLGACTAMTVQWYAEKYHLALEHVEVRLSGARTEKGHVFRRSLILVGDLSESDRAKLEHAADACPISRTLTGGITIETRTAIDHTVDEAGRESFPASDPPPWTTGR
;
A
#
# COMPACT_ATOMS: atom_id res chain seq x y z
N MET A 1 -31.81 22.98 -3.06
CA MET A 1 -31.75 21.51 -3.05
C MET A 1 -30.27 21.15 -3.13
N SER A 2 -29.72 20.75 -2.00
CA SER A 2 -28.27 20.53 -1.81
C SER A 2 -27.97 19.05 -2.11
N TYR A 3 -27.35 18.78 -3.26
CA TYR A 3 -26.85 17.44 -3.64
C TYR A 3 -25.35 17.26 -3.40
N PHE A 4 -24.72 18.14 -2.59
CA PHE A 4 -23.30 18.12 -2.33
C PHE A 4 -23.00 17.96 -0.84
N ASN A 5 -23.49 16.89 -0.22
CA ASN A 5 -23.01 16.55 1.12
C ASN A 5 -23.05 15.03 1.33
N GLN A 6 -22.20 14.32 0.62
CA GLN A 6 -21.75 12.98 1.02
C GLN A 6 -20.23 13.03 1.03
N GLU A 7 -19.67 13.21 2.22
CA GLU A 7 -18.24 13.08 2.51
C GLU A 7 -17.84 11.61 2.35
N HIS A 8 -17.67 11.18 1.10
CA HIS A 8 -17.04 9.90 0.83
C HIS A 8 -15.52 10.16 0.73
N PRO A 9 -14.70 9.63 1.64
CA PRO A 9 -13.28 9.71 1.47
C PRO A 9 -12.91 9.04 0.14
N THR A 10 -12.42 9.84 -0.78
CA THR A 10 -12.08 9.37 -2.12
C THR A 10 -10.84 8.51 -2.04
N VAL A 11 -10.94 7.31 -2.58
CA VAL A 11 -9.85 6.35 -2.66
C VAL A 11 -9.21 6.44 -4.02
N LEU A 12 -7.91 6.23 -4.07
CA LEU A 12 -7.16 6.07 -5.32
C LEU A 12 -7.72 4.86 -6.08
N SER A 13 -8.32 5.09 -7.24
CA SER A 13 -8.99 4.03 -8.01
C SER A 13 -8.01 3.07 -8.65
N GLU A 14 -6.86 3.58 -9.10
CA GLU A 14 -5.81 2.78 -9.72
C GLU A 14 -4.61 2.69 -8.77
N PRO A 15 -4.29 1.49 -8.26
CA PRO A 15 -3.12 1.27 -7.43
C PRO A 15 -1.83 1.74 -8.11
N VAL A 16 -0.84 2.10 -7.30
CA VAL A 16 0.50 2.41 -7.83
C VAL A 16 1.11 1.15 -8.44
N GLY A 17 1.49 1.26 -9.71
CA GLY A 17 1.99 0.17 -10.53
C GLY A 17 3.37 0.44 -11.13
N PRO A 18 3.85 -0.47 -11.97
CA PRO A 18 5.19 -0.38 -12.60
C PRO A 18 5.30 0.76 -13.62
N ASN A 19 4.19 1.26 -14.13
CA ASN A 19 4.15 2.35 -15.11
C ASN A 19 4.10 3.73 -14.46
N ASP A 20 4.00 3.80 -13.14
CA ASP A 20 3.99 5.07 -12.43
C ASP A 20 5.39 5.67 -12.31
N HIS A 21 5.48 6.99 -12.42
CA HIS A 21 6.70 7.72 -12.10
C HIS A 21 6.87 7.81 -10.58
N ALA A 22 7.72 6.94 -10.07
CA ALA A 22 7.96 6.83 -8.63
C ALA A 22 9.41 7.13 -8.27
N ARG A 23 9.64 7.80 -7.14
CA ARG A 23 10.94 7.95 -6.47
C ARG A 23 10.82 7.56 -4.99
N GLY A 24 11.93 7.16 -4.38
CA GLY A 24 11.99 6.57 -3.03
C GLY A 24 11.91 5.05 -3.06
N PRO A 25 11.97 4.39 -1.88
CA PRO A 25 12.04 2.93 -1.78
C PRO A 25 10.78 2.25 -2.35
N ALA A 26 10.97 1.18 -3.13
CA ALA A 26 9.85 0.43 -3.69
C ALA A 26 9.00 -0.28 -2.61
N ASN A 27 9.63 -0.62 -1.48
CA ASN A 27 9.02 -1.25 -0.31
C ASN A 27 8.68 -0.26 0.81
N ALA A 28 8.53 1.04 0.50
CA ALA A 28 8.18 2.06 1.47
C ALA A 28 6.86 1.74 2.18
N GLU A 29 6.83 1.95 3.50
CA GLU A 29 5.60 1.81 4.30
C GLU A 29 4.55 2.85 3.91
N VAL A 30 5.00 4.04 3.50
CA VAL A 30 4.10 5.10 3.07
C VAL A 30 4.36 5.46 1.62
N THR A 31 3.29 5.42 0.83
CA THR A 31 3.28 5.92 -0.55
C THR A 31 2.44 7.19 -0.59
N LEU A 32 3.05 8.28 -1.07
CA LEU A 32 2.40 9.55 -1.36
C LEU A 32 2.21 9.65 -2.87
N VAL A 33 0.95 9.71 -3.33
CA VAL A 33 0.62 9.96 -4.73
C VAL A 33 0.12 11.39 -4.86
N GLU A 34 0.68 12.14 -5.80
CA GLU A 34 0.21 13.47 -6.20
C GLU A 34 -0.36 13.40 -7.61
N TYR A 35 -1.60 13.85 -7.77
CA TYR A 35 -2.10 14.29 -9.06
C TYR A 35 -1.83 15.79 -9.19
N GLY A 36 -0.90 16.13 -10.07
CA GLY A 36 -0.40 17.49 -10.23
C GLY A 36 -0.52 18.02 -11.67
N ASP A 37 -0.39 19.33 -11.78
CA ASP A 37 -0.36 20.05 -13.05
C ASP A 37 0.81 21.04 -13.03
N PHE A 38 1.73 20.89 -13.96
CA PHE A 38 2.95 21.70 -14.04
C PHE A 38 2.68 23.20 -14.25
N ALA A 39 1.56 23.53 -14.89
CA ALA A 39 1.16 24.91 -15.14
C ALA A 39 0.33 25.53 -14.00
N CYS A 40 -0.13 24.71 -13.04
CA CYS A 40 -0.97 25.15 -11.94
C CYS A 40 -0.15 25.88 -10.85
N PRO A 41 -0.52 27.12 -10.46
CA PRO A 41 0.19 27.86 -9.42
C PRO A 41 0.19 27.14 -8.06
N SER A 42 -0.92 26.49 -7.70
CA SER A 42 -1.03 25.73 -6.45
C SER A 42 -0.11 24.52 -6.41
N CYS A 43 0.06 23.80 -7.54
CA CYS A 43 1.02 22.69 -7.65
C CYS A 43 2.45 23.20 -7.55
N ARG A 44 2.75 24.34 -8.16
CA ARG A 44 4.06 24.97 -8.04
C ARG A 44 4.38 25.37 -6.59
N ALA A 45 3.39 25.87 -5.85
CA ALA A 45 3.56 26.15 -4.41
C ALA A 45 3.73 24.86 -3.60
N ALA A 46 3.02 23.80 -3.94
CA ALA A 46 3.12 22.48 -3.30
C ALA A 46 4.47 21.79 -3.55
N PHE A 47 5.06 21.99 -4.74
CA PHE A 47 6.35 21.38 -5.11
C PHE A 47 7.44 21.63 -4.07
N GLY A 48 7.58 22.87 -3.57
CA GLY A 48 8.57 23.21 -2.54
C GLY A 48 8.33 22.43 -1.25
N VAL A 49 7.07 22.34 -0.80
CA VAL A 49 6.68 21.62 0.42
C VAL A 49 6.94 20.14 0.27
N VAL A 50 6.53 19.54 -0.86
CA VAL A 50 6.73 18.12 -1.13
C VAL A 50 8.23 17.77 -1.23
N ARG A 51 9.02 18.58 -1.92
CA ARG A 51 10.47 18.42 -2.01
C ARG A 51 11.13 18.38 -0.63
N ASP A 52 10.83 19.36 0.21
CA ASP A 52 11.42 19.50 1.55
C ASP A 52 10.95 18.36 2.47
N LEU A 53 9.70 17.93 2.33
CA LEU A 53 9.14 16.78 3.03
C LEU A 53 9.87 15.47 2.63
N LEU A 54 10.06 15.24 1.34
CA LEU A 54 10.74 14.03 0.86
C LEU A 54 12.23 14.02 1.25
N ALA A 55 12.87 15.17 1.33
CA ALA A 55 14.24 15.29 1.84
C ALA A 55 14.32 14.92 3.34
N ALA A 56 13.30 15.30 4.13
CA ALA A 56 13.20 14.97 5.55
C ALA A 56 12.73 13.52 5.80
N MET A 57 12.07 12.91 4.82
CA MET A 57 11.45 11.57 4.91
C MET A 57 11.85 10.69 3.71
N PRO A 58 13.13 10.29 3.59
CA PRO A 58 13.64 9.56 2.42
C PRO A 58 13.09 8.13 2.27
N ASP A 59 12.39 7.62 3.27
CA ASP A 59 11.70 6.33 3.31
C ASP A 59 10.27 6.38 2.75
N VAL A 60 9.77 7.56 2.35
CA VAL A 60 8.49 7.71 1.65
C VAL A 60 8.68 7.44 0.16
N ARG A 61 7.81 6.61 -0.41
CA ARG A 61 7.68 6.46 -1.87
C ARG A 61 6.78 7.57 -2.39
N PHE A 62 7.29 8.41 -3.27
CA PHE A 62 6.53 9.46 -3.92
C PHE A 62 6.22 9.07 -5.36
N VAL A 63 4.96 9.26 -5.76
CA VAL A 63 4.46 9.02 -7.11
C VAL A 63 3.81 10.30 -7.62
N PHE A 64 4.17 10.71 -8.83
CA PHE A 64 3.54 11.83 -9.51
C PHE A 64 2.73 11.32 -10.71
N ARG A 65 1.50 11.76 -10.80
CA ARG A 65 0.60 11.54 -11.94
C ARG A 65 0.15 12.89 -12.50
N ALA A 66 0.39 13.12 -13.77
CA ALA A 66 -0.03 14.34 -14.41
C ALA A 66 -1.57 14.39 -14.54
N ASN A 67 -2.15 15.51 -14.16
CA ASN A 67 -3.57 15.80 -14.34
C ASN A 67 -3.76 17.23 -14.87
N PRO A 68 -3.35 17.47 -16.13
CA PRO A 68 -3.34 18.79 -16.71
C PRO A 68 -4.75 19.41 -16.80
N ARG A 69 -4.86 20.64 -16.37
CA ARG A 69 -6.12 21.41 -16.38
C ARG A 69 -6.13 22.36 -17.60
N SER A 70 -6.07 21.77 -18.80
CA SER A 70 -5.88 22.52 -20.08
C SER A 70 -6.94 23.60 -20.33
N HIS A 71 -8.14 23.45 -19.75
CA HIS A 71 -9.19 24.47 -19.81
C HIS A 71 -8.89 25.71 -18.95
N LEU A 72 -7.98 25.61 -17.99
CA LEU A 72 -7.50 26.73 -17.14
C LEU A 72 -6.11 27.20 -17.56
N PHE A 73 -5.25 26.26 -17.95
CA PHE A 73 -3.84 26.51 -18.27
C PHE A 73 -3.50 25.89 -19.62
N PRO A 74 -3.39 26.67 -20.70
CA PRO A 74 -3.11 26.17 -22.05
C PRO A 74 -1.80 25.38 -22.15
N ASP A 75 -0.81 25.69 -21.32
CA ASP A 75 0.50 25.03 -21.31
C ASP A 75 0.50 23.70 -20.53
N ALA A 76 -0.60 23.35 -19.84
CA ALA A 76 -0.64 22.21 -18.91
C ALA A 76 -0.42 20.85 -19.62
N GLU A 77 -1.14 20.59 -20.71
CA GLU A 77 -1.00 19.33 -21.46
C GLU A 77 0.36 19.21 -22.16
N PRO A 78 0.88 20.24 -22.88
CA PRO A 78 2.23 20.22 -23.42
C PRO A 78 3.32 20.01 -22.36
N ALA A 79 3.17 20.57 -21.17
CA ALA A 79 4.13 20.39 -20.07
C ALA A 79 4.09 18.96 -19.51
N ALA A 80 2.90 18.37 -19.39
CA ALA A 80 2.75 16.97 -18.98
C ALA A 80 3.35 16.02 -20.05
N GLU A 81 3.10 16.29 -21.32
CA GLU A 81 3.70 15.53 -22.43
C GLU A 81 5.23 15.66 -22.44
N ALA A 82 5.77 16.85 -22.14
CA ALA A 82 7.21 17.08 -22.01
C ALA A 82 7.85 16.18 -20.93
N ALA A 83 7.18 15.97 -19.81
CA ALA A 83 7.63 15.07 -18.76
C ALA A 83 7.63 13.60 -19.22
N GLU A 84 6.61 13.18 -19.98
CA GLU A 84 6.52 11.82 -20.53
C GLU A 84 7.59 11.57 -21.63
N ILE A 85 7.88 12.55 -22.48
CA ILE A 85 9.01 12.45 -23.43
C ILE A 85 10.32 12.25 -22.66
N ALA A 86 10.54 13.02 -21.60
CA ALA A 86 11.73 12.85 -20.76
C ALA A 86 11.75 11.49 -20.06
N ALA A 87 10.60 10.97 -19.64
CA ALA A 87 10.47 9.64 -19.03
C ALA A 87 10.95 8.52 -19.96
N ALA A 88 10.65 8.59 -21.25
CA ALA A 88 11.11 7.62 -22.26
C ALA A 88 12.65 7.57 -22.35
N HIS A 89 13.33 8.62 -21.91
CA HIS A 89 14.78 8.71 -21.82
C HIS A 89 15.33 8.53 -20.37
N GLY A 90 14.49 8.07 -19.42
CA GLY A 90 14.87 7.87 -18.02
C GLY A 90 15.08 9.16 -17.24
N LYS A 91 14.57 10.30 -17.73
CA LYS A 91 14.78 11.66 -17.17
C LYS A 91 13.49 12.34 -16.71
N PHE A 92 12.50 11.54 -16.30
CA PHE A 92 11.23 12.08 -15.81
C PHE A 92 11.43 13.09 -14.67
N TRP A 93 12.20 12.71 -13.66
CA TRP A 93 12.33 13.53 -12.45
C TRP A 93 13.13 14.80 -12.69
N GLU A 94 14.12 14.76 -13.56
CA GLU A 94 14.86 15.97 -13.96
C GLU A 94 13.94 16.96 -14.67
N MET A 95 13.10 16.48 -15.60
CA MET A 95 12.13 17.33 -16.29
C MET A 95 11.04 17.82 -15.33
N HIS A 96 10.49 16.93 -14.49
CA HIS A 96 9.51 17.28 -13.46
C HIS A 96 9.97 18.44 -12.59
N ASP A 97 11.19 18.35 -12.06
CA ASP A 97 11.73 19.38 -11.18
C ASP A 97 11.99 20.68 -11.94
N ARG A 98 12.45 20.62 -13.19
CA ARG A 98 12.65 21.80 -14.04
C ARG A 98 11.35 22.49 -14.42
N LEU A 99 10.29 21.73 -14.72
CA LEU A 99 8.97 22.28 -15.06
C LEU A 99 8.39 23.07 -13.89
N PHE A 100 8.47 22.56 -12.67
CA PHE A 100 7.99 23.29 -11.49
C PHE A 100 8.87 24.49 -11.10
N GLN A 101 10.16 24.47 -11.41
CA GLN A 101 11.11 25.55 -11.14
C GLN A 101 11.16 26.62 -12.25
N ALA A 102 10.53 26.36 -13.41
CA ALA A 102 10.58 27.29 -14.52
C ALA A 102 9.90 28.62 -14.20
N GLU A 103 10.57 29.71 -14.50
CA GLU A 103 10.03 31.06 -14.45
C GLU A 103 9.50 31.49 -15.82
N GLY A 104 8.48 32.34 -15.88
CA GLY A 104 7.99 32.93 -17.11
C GLY A 104 7.05 32.07 -17.97
N GLY A 105 6.51 30.97 -17.40
CA GLY A 105 5.56 30.08 -18.08
C GLY A 105 6.22 28.88 -18.77
N LEU A 106 5.38 28.03 -19.40
CA LEU A 106 5.79 26.75 -19.99
C LEU A 106 5.47 26.71 -21.49
N SER A 107 5.78 27.83 -22.19
CA SER A 107 5.66 27.88 -23.64
C SER A 107 6.45 26.76 -24.32
N ARG A 108 6.08 26.40 -25.54
CA ARG A 108 6.75 25.35 -26.32
C ARG A 108 8.28 25.57 -26.38
N ASP A 109 8.72 26.79 -26.68
CA ASP A 109 10.14 27.12 -26.76
C ASP A 109 10.85 26.89 -25.40
N ARG A 110 10.15 27.20 -24.31
CA ARG A 110 10.67 26.97 -22.96
C ARG A 110 10.79 25.47 -22.65
N LEU A 111 9.80 24.66 -23.06
CA LEU A 111 9.86 23.20 -22.88
C LEU A 111 11.04 22.58 -23.66
N VAL A 112 11.29 23.03 -24.90
CA VAL A 112 12.44 22.60 -25.69
C VAL A 112 13.77 23.00 -25.04
N ALA A 113 13.83 24.24 -24.51
CA ALA A 113 15.00 24.70 -23.79
C ALA A 113 15.29 23.85 -22.54
N LEU A 114 14.23 23.55 -21.74
CA LEU A 114 14.34 22.68 -20.55
C LEU A 114 14.83 21.27 -20.93
N ALA A 115 14.35 20.72 -22.05
CA ALA A 115 14.82 19.44 -22.54
C ALA A 115 16.33 19.45 -22.84
N GLY A 116 16.82 20.51 -23.47
CA GLY A 116 18.24 20.73 -23.68
C GLY A 116 19.05 20.87 -22.37
N GLU A 117 18.51 21.61 -21.39
CA GLU A 117 19.15 21.78 -20.08
C GLU A 117 19.37 20.44 -19.34
N ILE A 118 18.47 19.47 -19.52
CA ILE A 118 18.61 18.12 -18.94
C ILE A 118 19.34 17.14 -19.87
N GLY A 119 19.88 17.62 -21.01
CA GLY A 119 20.71 16.84 -21.95
C GLY A 119 19.91 15.90 -22.83
N LEU A 120 18.69 16.26 -23.20
CA LEU A 120 17.92 15.62 -24.29
C LEU A 120 18.25 16.28 -25.65
N ASP A 121 18.07 15.54 -26.73
CA ASP A 121 18.15 16.11 -28.08
C ASP A 121 16.92 17.03 -28.30
N ALA A 122 17.19 18.33 -28.30
CA ALA A 122 16.14 19.35 -28.40
C ALA A 122 15.33 19.23 -29.71
N ALA A 123 15.99 18.87 -30.81
CA ALA A 123 15.32 18.75 -32.10
C ALA A 123 14.41 17.51 -32.16
N GLN A 124 14.83 16.38 -31.56
CA GLN A 124 13.97 15.20 -31.46
C GLN A 124 12.84 15.46 -30.49
N PHE A 125 13.13 16.04 -29.32
CA PHE A 125 12.12 16.42 -28.33
C PHE A 125 11.02 17.31 -28.92
N GLU A 126 11.41 18.32 -29.72
CA GLU A 126 10.47 19.22 -30.37
C GLU A 126 9.57 18.50 -31.38
N ARG A 127 10.10 17.53 -32.13
CA ARG A 127 9.30 16.66 -33.04
C ARG A 127 8.31 15.84 -32.26
N ASP A 128 8.76 15.13 -31.22
CA ASP A 128 7.91 14.25 -30.40
C ASP A 128 6.76 15.04 -29.75
N LEU A 129 7.05 16.25 -29.25
CA LEU A 129 6.06 17.16 -28.69
C LEU A 129 5.09 17.69 -29.75
N ALA A 130 5.56 17.96 -30.98
CA ALA A 130 4.71 18.40 -32.10
C ALA A 130 3.74 17.31 -32.53
N ASP A 131 4.22 16.07 -32.60
CA ASP A 131 3.48 14.91 -33.06
C ASP A 131 2.50 14.39 -31.97
N GLY A 132 2.64 14.85 -30.72
CA GLY A 132 1.83 14.38 -29.60
C GLY A 132 2.11 12.92 -29.28
N ALA A 133 3.35 12.49 -29.41
CA ALA A 133 3.75 11.07 -29.32
C ALA A 133 3.42 10.44 -27.95
N TYR A 134 3.34 11.24 -26.88
CA TYR A 134 3.13 10.77 -25.52
C TYR A 134 1.79 11.23 -24.91
N ARG A 135 0.91 11.85 -25.67
CA ARG A 135 -0.44 12.27 -25.19
C ARG A 135 -1.25 11.12 -24.63
N GLY A 136 -1.08 9.92 -25.16
CA GLY A 136 -1.75 8.73 -24.67
C GLY A 136 -1.40 8.41 -23.21
N ALA A 137 -0.13 8.57 -22.83
CA ALA A 137 0.33 8.37 -21.45
C ALA A 137 -0.26 9.43 -20.50
N VAL A 138 -0.23 10.70 -20.92
CA VAL A 138 -0.86 11.80 -20.14
C VAL A 138 -2.35 11.53 -19.97
N LYS A 139 -3.04 11.11 -21.04
CA LYS A 139 -4.48 10.82 -21.00
C LYS A 139 -4.84 9.67 -20.07
N ALA A 140 -4.02 8.64 -20.02
CA ALA A 140 -4.21 7.53 -19.07
C ALA A 140 -4.16 8.02 -17.62
N GLN A 141 -3.23 8.92 -17.29
CA GLN A 141 -3.12 9.50 -15.95
C GLN A 141 -4.31 10.42 -15.63
N GLU A 142 -4.79 11.22 -16.57
CA GLU A 142 -6.02 12.01 -16.40
C GLU A 142 -7.24 11.13 -16.12
N VAL A 143 -7.40 10.04 -16.87
CA VAL A 143 -8.50 9.07 -16.68
C VAL A 143 -8.42 8.45 -15.30
N SER A 144 -7.24 8.04 -14.86
CA SER A 144 -6.98 7.57 -13.49
C SER A 144 -7.36 8.61 -12.43
N GLY A 145 -7.01 9.89 -12.68
CA GLY A 145 -7.40 11.01 -11.83
C GLY A 145 -8.93 11.19 -11.77
N TRP A 146 -9.59 11.10 -12.92
CA TRP A 146 -11.06 11.20 -12.98
C TRP A 146 -11.75 10.06 -12.22
N HIS A 147 -11.29 8.82 -12.38
CA HIS A 147 -11.77 7.67 -11.61
C HIS A 147 -11.52 7.83 -10.10
N SER A 148 -10.44 8.50 -9.73
CA SER A 148 -10.11 8.83 -8.34
C SER A 148 -10.79 10.12 -7.84
N HIS A 149 -11.76 10.67 -8.60
CA HIS A 149 -12.49 11.92 -8.30
C HIS A 149 -11.55 13.12 -8.05
N VAL A 150 -10.46 13.22 -8.79
CA VAL A 150 -9.56 14.36 -8.75
C VAL A 150 -10.20 15.53 -9.47
N ILE A 151 -10.80 16.44 -8.74
CA ILE A 151 -11.50 17.62 -9.26
C ILE A 151 -10.63 18.89 -9.29
N SER A 152 -9.49 18.87 -8.61
CA SER A 152 -8.53 19.99 -8.55
C SER A 152 -7.10 19.45 -8.41
N THR A 153 -6.13 20.31 -8.70
CA THR A 153 -4.70 20.04 -8.51
C THR A 153 -4.05 21.10 -7.62
N PRO A 154 -3.10 20.72 -6.73
CA PRO A 154 -2.69 19.35 -6.46
C PRO A 154 -3.75 18.59 -5.66
N THR A 155 -3.82 17.27 -5.86
CA THR A 155 -4.57 16.35 -5.01
C THR A 155 -3.64 15.23 -4.57
N PHE A 156 -3.61 14.97 -3.27
CA PHE A 156 -2.72 13.98 -2.66
C PHE A 156 -3.48 12.76 -2.15
N PHE A 157 -2.83 11.60 -2.25
CA PHE A 157 -3.29 10.37 -1.63
C PHE A 157 -2.14 9.77 -0.80
N ILE A 158 -2.41 9.41 0.45
CA ILE A 158 -1.47 8.74 1.34
C ILE A 158 -1.93 7.29 1.51
N ASN A 159 -1.13 6.34 1.06
CA ASN A 159 -1.50 4.92 1.06
C ASN A 159 -2.88 4.66 0.42
N GLY A 160 -3.15 5.34 -0.69
CA GLY A 160 -4.39 5.21 -1.44
C GLY A 160 -5.60 5.99 -0.88
N ILE A 161 -5.46 6.68 0.25
CA ILE A 161 -6.52 7.49 0.86
C ILE A 161 -6.27 8.95 0.55
N ARG A 162 -7.29 9.65 0.05
CA ARG A 162 -7.21 11.07 -0.25
C ARG A 162 -6.85 11.87 1.00
N PHE A 163 -5.91 12.79 0.85
CA PHE A 163 -5.57 13.79 1.85
C PHE A 163 -6.43 15.04 1.62
N GLU A 164 -7.21 15.44 2.60
CA GLU A 164 -8.19 16.55 2.48
C GLU A 164 -7.86 17.73 3.40
N ASP A 165 -6.76 17.66 4.13
CA ASP A 165 -6.30 18.71 5.02
C ASP A 165 -5.48 19.79 4.27
N ALA A 166 -5.11 20.86 4.96
CA ALA A 166 -4.21 21.87 4.43
C ALA A 166 -2.81 21.30 4.17
N LEU A 167 -2.13 21.82 3.15
CA LEU A 167 -0.85 21.30 2.67
C LEU A 167 0.25 21.26 3.74
N ASP A 168 0.26 22.21 4.67
CA ASP A 168 1.17 22.26 5.81
C ASP A 168 0.99 21.09 6.79
N ARG A 169 -0.14 20.38 6.72
CA ARG A 169 -0.44 19.18 7.51
C ARG A 169 -0.03 17.88 6.83
N LEU A 170 0.46 17.93 5.59
CA LEU A 170 0.82 16.74 4.83
C LEU A 170 1.89 15.90 5.54
N GLY A 171 2.91 16.52 6.11
CA GLY A 171 3.94 15.84 6.88
C GLY A 171 3.40 15.14 8.13
N ASP A 172 2.51 15.79 8.86
CA ASP A 172 1.83 15.18 10.01
C ASP A 172 0.94 14.00 9.60
N ALA A 173 0.26 14.10 8.46
CA ALA A 173 -0.58 13.03 7.95
C ALA A 173 0.25 11.80 7.54
N ILE A 174 1.40 11.99 6.90
CA ILE A 174 2.36 10.93 6.59
C ILE A 174 2.91 10.30 7.88
N ALA A 175 3.29 11.11 8.87
CA ALA A 175 3.75 10.62 10.16
C ALA A 175 2.65 9.83 10.91
N ARG A 176 1.37 10.24 10.78
CA ARG A 176 0.23 9.47 11.30
C ARG A 176 0.03 8.17 10.55
N ALA A 177 0.18 8.17 9.21
CA ALA A 177 0.09 6.95 8.40
C ALA A 177 1.16 5.93 8.80
N ARG A 178 2.41 6.36 9.02
CA ARG A 178 3.49 5.52 9.59
C ARG A 178 3.12 4.96 10.95
N ARG A 179 2.68 5.80 11.90
CA ARG A 179 2.26 5.35 13.24
C ARG A 179 1.09 4.38 13.19
N LYS A 180 0.17 4.58 12.24
CA LYS A 180 -0.99 3.71 12.08
C LYS A 180 -0.59 2.35 11.48
N ILE A 181 0.38 2.32 10.58
CA ILE A 181 1.05 1.11 10.12
C ILE A 181 1.86 0.52 11.27
N GLY A 182 2.66 1.33 11.99
CA GLY A 182 3.37 0.93 13.19
C GLY A 182 2.47 0.46 14.32
N SER A 183 1.27 1.01 14.49
CA SER A 183 0.29 0.53 15.48
C SER A 183 -0.50 -0.69 15.03
N LEU A 184 -0.58 -0.96 13.73
CA LEU A 184 -0.95 -2.27 13.18
C LEU A 184 0.24 -3.24 13.21
N HIS A 185 1.48 -2.72 13.27
CA HIS A 185 2.72 -3.50 13.40
C HIS A 185 3.15 -3.72 14.86
N ALA A 186 2.64 -2.95 15.78
CA ALA A 186 3.03 -3.11 17.14
C ALA A 186 2.03 -4.00 17.85
N VAL A 187 2.29 -5.13 17.96
CA VAL A 187 2.17 -6.09 19.03
C VAL A 187 1.97 -7.46 18.40
N PHE A 188 3.02 -7.97 17.76
CA PHE A 188 3.18 -9.40 17.83
C PHE A 188 3.30 -9.73 19.34
N ARG A 189 2.32 -10.43 19.84
CA ARG A 189 2.45 -11.00 21.16
C ARG A 189 3.52 -12.07 21.06
N ASP A 190 4.43 -12.10 22.02
CA ASP A 190 5.40 -13.18 22.08
C ASP A 190 4.66 -14.49 22.12
N GLY A 191 5.07 -15.40 21.25
CA GLY A 191 4.51 -16.71 21.14
C GLY A 191 5.51 -17.76 21.60
N ARG A 192 5.03 -18.75 22.33
CA ARG A 192 5.80 -19.92 22.75
C ARG A 192 5.20 -21.16 22.10
N VAL A 193 6.04 -22.00 21.54
CA VAL A 193 5.64 -23.29 20.97
C VAL A 193 6.40 -24.37 21.71
N GLU A 194 5.68 -25.31 22.31
CA GLU A 194 6.22 -26.42 23.07
C GLU A 194 5.80 -27.74 22.46
N SER A 195 6.75 -28.67 22.36
CA SER A 195 6.41 -30.05 22.02
C SER A 195 5.63 -30.67 23.18
N THR A 196 4.60 -31.42 22.83
CA THR A 196 3.83 -32.21 23.79
C THR A 196 4.42 -33.61 23.93
N ASP A 197 3.79 -34.46 24.74
CA ASP A 197 4.09 -35.90 24.83
C ASP A 197 3.68 -36.68 23.57
N ARG A 198 2.95 -36.04 22.68
CA ARG A 198 2.52 -36.60 21.38
C ARG A 198 3.47 -36.21 20.26
N ARG A 199 3.75 -37.11 19.36
CA ARG A 199 4.89 -37.13 18.45
C ARG A 199 5.04 -35.88 17.57
N ARG A 200 3.96 -35.30 17.04
CA ARG A 200 3.98 -34.14 16.16
C ARG A 200 3.17 -32.97 16.71
N ARG A 201 2.43 -33.23 17.77
CA ARG A 201 1.56 -32.23 18.38
C ARG A 201 2.36 -31.19 19.12
N GLN A 202 2.02 -29.93 18.84
CA GLN A 202 2.62 -28.76 19.46
C GLN A 202 1.56 -27.96 20.19
N LEU A 203 1.89 -27.44 21.36
CA LEU A 203 1.09 -26.44 22.05
C LEU A 203 1.64 -25.06 21.71
N ILE A 204 0.82 -24.22 21.10
CA ILE A 204 1.13 -22.83 20.76
C ILE A 204 0.43 -21.94 21.77
N THR A 205 1.17 -21.09 22.47
CA THR A 205 0.65 -20.09 23.38
C THR A 205 0.96 -18.70 22.84
N VAL A 206 -0.07 -17.85 22.65
CA VAL A 206 0.09 -16.46 22.21
C VAL A 206 -0.77 -15.56 23.12
N GLY A 207 -0.15 -14.86 24.03
CA GLY A 207 -0.86 -14.12 25.08
C GLY A 207 -1.77 -15.07 25.88
N PRO A 208 -3.07 -14.78 26.03
CA PRO A 208 -4.01 -15.64 26.78
C PRO A 208 -4.56 -16.82 25.93
N HIS A 209 -4.15 -16.97 24.67
CA HIS A 209 -4.71 -17.96 23.74
C HIS A 209 -3.81 -19.16 23.62
N GLN A 210 -4.41 -20.35 23.57
CA GLN A 210 -3.73 -21.60 23.31
C GLN A 210 -4.35 -22.28 22.08
N ILE A 211 -3.49 -22.82 21.23
CA ILE A 211 -3.85 -23.53 20.00
C ILE A 211 -3.04 -24.81 19.95
N ILE A 212 -3.68 -25.92 19.66
CA ILE A 212 -3.00 -27.15 19.28
C ILE A 212 -2.69 -27.09 17.80
N SER A 213 -1.45 -27.38 17.42
CA SER A 213 -1.05 -27.63 16.04
C SER A 213 -0.55 -29.07 15.92
N ASP A 214 -0.95 -29.74 14.86
CA ASP A 214 -0.54 -31.12 14.60
C ASP A 214 -0.38 -31.35 13.09
N LEU A 215 0.16 -32.47 12.69
CA LEU A 215 0.18 -32.91 11.30
C LEU A 215 -0.98 -33.86 11.02
N PRO A 216 -1.40 -34.02 9.74
CA PRO A 216 -2.33 -35.05 9.32
C PRO A 216 -1.81 -36.45 9.63
N ALA A 217 -2.73 -37.39 9.73
CA ALA A 217 -2.39 -38.79 10.07
C ALA A 217 -1.46 -39.44 9.04
N ASP A 218 -1.53 -39.05 7.78
CA ASP A 218 -0.66 -39.53 6.69
C ASP A 218 0.73 -38.89 6.71
N GLU A 219 0.92 -37.81 7.50
CA GLU A 219 2.20 -37.16 7.74
C GLU A 219 2.74 -37.41 9.17
N ASP A 220 2.36 -38.54 9.76
CA ASP A 220 2.86 -38.99 11.07
C ASP A 220 2.33 -38.14 12.26
N GLY A 221 1.17 -37.47 12.08
CA GLY A 221 0.41 -36.76 13.10
C GLY A 221 -0.85 -37.49 13.55
N GLU A 222 -1.64 -36.85 14.38
CA GLU A 222 -2.95 -37.34 14.86
C GLU A 222 -4.11 -36.45 14.40
N ASP A 223 -3.84 -35.44 13.56
CA ASP A 223 -4.84 -34.46 13.08
C ASP A 223 -5.61 -33.78 14.22
N ALA A 224 -4.91 -33.50 15.32
CA ALA A 224 -5.52 -32.94 16.52
C ALA A 224 -5.70 -31.40 16.45
N GLY A 225 -5.23 -30.77 15.40
CA GLY A 225 -5.35 -29.33 15.15
C GLY A 225 -4.77 -28.95 13.79
N PRO A 226 -4.94 -27.69 13.38
CA PRO A 226 -4.44 -27.22 12.08
C PRO A 226 -2.92 -27.35 12.00
N GLY A 227 -2.43 -27.76 10.83
CA GLY A 227 -1.00 -27.80 10.54
C GLY A 227 -0.39 -26.41 10.43
N PRO A 228 0.96 -26.29 10.44
CA PRO A 228 1.63 -24.99 10.39
C PRO A 228 1.26 -24.15 9.15
N HIS A 229 1.11 -24.78 7.99
CA HIS A 229 0.68 -24.08 6.77
C HIS A 229 -0.80 -23.64 6.83
N ASP A 230 -1.66 -24.42 7.50
CA ASP A 230 -3.06 -24.06 7.70
C ASP A 230 -3.19 -22.84 8.62
N LEU A 231 -2.36 -22.76 9.66
CA LEU A 231 -2.27 -21.58 10.52
C LEU A 231 -1.82 -20.34 9.76
N LEU A 232 -0.88 -20.50 8.83
CA LEU A 232 -0.42 -19.40 7.98
C LEU A 232 -1.54 -18.92 7.03
N LEU A 233 -2.24 -19.84 6.39
CA LEU A 233 -3.41 -19.55 5.56
C LEU A 233 -4.53 -18.91 6.39
N ALA A 234 -4.83 -19.45 7.56
CA ALA A 234 -5.86 -18.91 8.44
C ALA A 234 -5.53 -17.48 8.89
N SER A 235 -4.26 -17.19 9.18
CA SER A 235 -3.82 -15.83 9.52
C SER A 235 -4.04 -14.84 8.38
N LEU A 236 -3.75 -15.25 7.15
CA LEU A 236 -4.03 -14.44 5.95
C LEU A 236 -5.54 -14.20 5.79
N GLY A 237 -6.35 -15.24 5.97
CA GLY A 237 -7.81 -15.13 5.86
C GLY A 237 -8.43 -14.22 6.90
N ALA A 238 -8.06 -14.42 8.16
CA ALA A 238 -8.55 -13.61 9.27
C ALA A 238 -8.17 -12.13 9.08
N CYS A 239 -6.90 -11.86 8.77
CA CYS A 239 -6.43 -10.49 8.52
C CYS A 239 -7.15 -9.84 7.33
N THR A 240 -7.38 -10.59 6.26
CA THR A 240 -8.13 -10.11 5.09
C THR A 240 -9.57 -9.76 5.47
N ALA A 241 -10.29 -10.65 6.15
CA ALA A 241 -11.67 -10.41 6.56
C ALA A 241 -11.79 -9.19 7.48
N MET A 242 -10.92 -9.09 8.49
CA MET A 242 -10.88 -7.93 9.39
C MET A 242 -10.58 -6.62 8.65
N THR A 243 -9.67 -6.65 7.68
CA THR A 243 -9.33 -5.47 6.87
C THR A 243 -10.52 -5.01 6.03
N VAL A 244 -11.20 -5.95 5.38
CA VAL A 244 -12.40 -5.68 4.56
C VAL A 244 -13.54 -5.13 5.41
N GLN A 245 -13.82 -5.75 6.58
CA GLN A 245 -14.83 -5.28 7.52
C GLN A 245 -14.51 -3.87 8.02
N TRP A 246 -13.29 -3.66 8.49
CA TRP A 246 -12.84 -2.34 8.95
C TRP A 246 -12.97 -1.28 7.87
N TYR A 247 -12.64 -1.63 6.62
CA TYR A 247 -12.77 -0.74 5.48
C TYR A 247 -14.25 -0.40 5.21
N ALA A 248 -15.12 -1.42 5.20
CA ALA A 248 -16.56 -1.22 5.01
C ALA A 248 -17.16 -0.32 6.08
N GLU A 249 -16.84 -0.56 7.36
CA GLU A 249 -17.28 0.27 8.48
C GLU A 249 -16.80 1.71 8.34
N LYS A 250 -15.52 1.89 8.05
CA LYS A 250 -14.90 3.20 7.93
C LYS A 250 -15.52 4.06 6.82
N TYR A 251 -15.91 3.43 5.73
CA TYR A 251 -16.45 4.10 4.54
C TYR A 251 -17.97 3.94 4.40
N HIS A 252 -18.63 3.44 5.45
CA HIS A 252 -20.08 3.25 5.51
C HIS A 252 -20.65 2.47 4.31
N LEU A 253 -19.89 1.47 3.83
CA LEU A 253 -20.35 0.57 2.79
C LEU A 253 -21.33 -0.45 3.37
N ALA A 254 -22.36 -0.79 2.62
CA ALA A 254 -23.41 -1.71 3.07
C ALA A 254 -22.97 -3.19 3.01
N LEU A 255 -21.82 -3.51 3.59
CA LEU A 255 -21.33 -4.86 3.75
C LEU A 255 -21.98 -5.51 4.97
N GLU A 256 -22.74 -6.59 4.77
CA GLU A 256 -23.39 -7.36 5.84
C GLU A 256 -22.50 -8.52 6.31
N HIS A 257 -21.80 -9.18 5.37
CA HIS A 257 -20.96 -10.33 5.67
C HIS A 257 -19.80 -10.45 4.67
N VAL A 258 -18.67 -10.94 5.15
CA VAL A 258 -17.52 -11.32 4.35
C VAL A 258 -17.07 -12.74 4.69
N GLU A 259 -16.94 -13.58 3.68
CA GLU A 259 -16.31 -14.89 3.77
C GLU A 259 -15.03 -14.87 2.93
N VAL A 260 -13.92 -15.36 3.48
CA VAL A 260 -12.64 -15.47 2.80
C VAL A 260 -12.29 -16.94 2.64
N ARG A 261 -12.35 -17.44 1.41
CA ARG A 261 -11.91 -18.81 1.08
C ARG A 261 -10.47 -18.79 0.64
N LEU A 262 -9.71 -19.72 1.17
CA LEU A 262 -8.27 -19.82 0.98
C LEU A 262 -7.89 -21.22 0.49
N SER A 263 -6.89 -21.25 -0.38
CA SER A 263 -6.22 -22.49 -0.76
C SER A 263 -4.73 -22.23 -0.97
N GLY A 264 -3.91 -23.22 -0.67
CA GLY A 264 -2.47 -23.18 -0.88
C GLY A 264 -2.01 -24.30 -1.79
N ALA A 265 -0.95 -24.06 -2.54
CA ALA A 265 -0.27 -25.08 -3.32
C ALA A 265 1.23 -24.82 -3.34
N ARG A 266 2.01 -25.90 -3.26
CA ARG A 266 3.44 -25.85 -3.52
C ARG A 266 3.67 -26.00 -5.03
N THR A 267 4.51 -25.14 -5.58
CA THR A 267 4.91 -25.15 -6.99
C THR A 267 6.44 -25.21 -7.08
N GLU A 268 6.97 -25.43 -8.27
CA GLU A 268 8.42 -25.37 -8.52
C GLU A 268 9.02 -23.98 -8.22
N LYS A 269 8.21 -22.92 -8.29
CA LYS A 269 8.61 -21.53 -8.03
C LYS A 269 8.34 -21.06 -6.60
N GLY A 270 7.88 -21.95 -5.70
CA GLY A 270 7.55 -21.64 -4.31
C GLY A 270 6.09 -21.94 -3.97
N HIS A 271 5.59 -21.28 -2.94
CA HIS A 271 4.21 -21.44 -2.49
C HIS A 271 3.30 -20.41 -3.15
N VAL A 272 2.11 -20.83 -3.53
CA VAL A 272 1.06 -19.96 -4.06
C VAL A 272 -0.16 -20.07 -3.16
N PHE A 273 -0.56 -18.96 -2.56
CA PHE A 273 -1.82 -18.85 -1.83
C PHE A 273 -2.86 -18.18 -2.73
N ARG A 274 -4.05 -18.76 -2.78
CA ARG A 274 -5.20 -18.25 -3.51
C ARG A 274 -6.25 -17.83 -2.51
N ARG A 275 -6.83 -16.67 -2.73
CA ARG A 275 -7.85 -16.08 -1.89
C ARG A 275 -9.05 -15.70 -2.75
N SER A 276 -10.24 -16.08 -2.31
CA SER A 276 -11.52 -15.67 -2.89
C SER A 276 -12.35 -14.97 -1.84
N LEU A 277 -12.93 -13.83 -2.20
CA LEU A 277 -13.81 -13.04 -1.33
C LEU A 277 -15.25 -13.27 -1.73
N ILE A 278 -16.11 -13.54 -0.76
CA ILE A 278 -17.57 -13.55 -0.90
C ILE A 278 -18.08 -12.39 -0.07
N LEU A 279 -18.56 -11.36 -0.75
CA LEU A 279 -19.07 -10.12 -0.14
C LEU A 279 -20.59 -10.10 -0.24
N VAL A 280 -21.26 -10.11 0.90
CA VAL A 280 -22.72 -10.05 1.01
C VAL A 280 -23.12 -8.68 1.51
N GLY A 281 -24.15 -8.08 0.88
CA GLY A 281 -24.69 -6.76 1.20
C GLY A 281 -25.15 -6.04 -0.04
N ASP A 282 -25.80 -4.89 0.14
CA ASP A 282 -26.23 -4.01 -0.95
C ASP A 282 -25.03 -3.16 -1.43
N LEU A 283 -24.15 -3.80 -2.19
CA LEU A 283 -22.88 -3.25 -2.64
C LEU A 283 -22.92 -3.00 -4.14
N SER A 284 -22.63 -1.77 -4.54
CA SER A 284 -22.39 -1.44 -5.95
C SER A 284 -21.11 -2.17 -6.47
N GLU A 285 -20.95 -2.25 -7.79
CA GLU A 285 -19.74 -2.78 -8.41
C GLU A 285 -18.49 -2.00 -7.97
N SER A 286 -18.60 -0.68 -7.85
CA SER A 286 -17.54 0.19 -7.32
C SER A 286 -17.20 -0.14 -5.87
N ASP A 287 -18.18 -0.43 -5.02
CA ASP A 287 -17.91 -0.77 -3.62
C ASP A 287 -17.25 -2.14 -3.48
N ARG A 288 -17.66 -3.12 -4.31
CA ARG A 288 -16.98 -4.43 -4.38
C ARG A 288 -15.53 -4.28 -4.78
N ALA A 289 -15.22 -3.50 -5.81
CA ALA A 289 -13.85 -3.22 -6.24
C ALA A 289 -13.00 -2.55 -5.13
N LYS A 290 -13.58 -1.62 -4.37
CA LYS A 290 -12.89 -1.00 -3.21
C LYS A 290 -12.59 -2.02 -2.11
N LEU A 291 -13.52 -2.93 -1.82
CA LEU A 291 -13.34 -3.98 -0.80
C LEU A 291 -12.31 -5.02 -1.23
N GLU A 292 -12.27 -5.38 -2.51
CA GLU A 292 -11.22 -6.24 -3.09
C GLU A 292 -9.84 -5.59 -2.96
N HIS A 293 -9.74 -4.31 -3.28
CA HIS A 293 -8.49 -3.57 -3.10
C HIS A 293 -8.07 -3.47 -1.62
N ALA A 294 -9.03 -3.27 -0.71
CA ALA A 294 -8.74 -3.29 0.73
C ALA A 294 -8.20 -4.65 1.19
N ALA A 295 -8.70 -5.75 0.63
CA ALA A 295 -8.21 -7.09 0.90
C ALA A 295 -6.73 -7.26 0.49
N ASP A 296 -6.31 -6.69 -0.64
CA ASP A 296 -4.91 -6.74 -1.10
C ASP A 296 -3.97 -5.95 -0.18
N ALA A 297 -4.47 -4.89 0.43
CA ALA A 297 -3.74 -4.06 1.39
C ALA A 297 -3.62 -4.69 2.80
N CYS A 298 -4.15 -5.89 3.02
CA CYS A 298 -4.09 -6.61 4.30
C CYS A 298 -2.63 -6.74 4.79
N PRO A 299 -2.32 -6.40 6.06
CA PRO A 299 -0.97 -6.46 6.61
C PRO A 299 -0.25 -7.81 6.43
N ILE A 300 -0.95 -8.92 6.66
CA ILE A 300 -0.38 -10.27 6.48
C ILE A 300 -0.03 -10.54 5.01
N SER A 301 -0.86 -10.08 4.06
CA SER A 301 -0.53 -10.18 2.62
C SER A 301 0.78 -9.46 2.32
N ARG A 302 0.95 -8.26 2.84
CA ARG A 302 2.20 -7.47 2.68
C ARG A 302 3.40 -8.17 3.31
N THR A 303 3.26 -8.72 4.51
CA THR A 303 4.33 -9.48 5.18
C THR A 303 4.76 -10.68 4.33
N LEU A 304 3.80 -11.44 3.81
CA LEU A 304 4.09 -12.64 3.00
C LEU A 304 4.73 -12.31 1.65
N THR A 305 4.39 -11.17 1.04
CA THR A 305 4.94 -10.75 -0.26
C THR A 305 6.20 -9.91 -0.14
N GLY A 306 6.41 -9.22 0.98
CA GLY A 306 7.55 -8.32 1.22
C GLY A 306 8.83 -9.01 1.68
N GLY A 307 8.77 -10.30 2.01
CA GLY A 307 9.88 -11.07 2.58
C GLY A 307 9.95 -10.97 4.11
N ILE A 308 10.48 -12.02 4.73
CA ILE A 308 10.63 -12.16 6.18
C ILE A 308 12.08 -12.54 6.47
N THR A 309 12.73 -11.85 7.39
CA THR A 309 14.01 -12.28 7.94
C THR A 309 13.77 -13.13 9.19
N ILE A 310 14.37 -14.31 9.22
CA ILE A 310 14.30 -15.22 10.37
C ILE A 310 15.68 -15.26 11.02
N GLU A 311 15.77 -14.81 12.25
CA GLU A 311 16.97 -14.93 13.07
C GLU A 311 16.79 -16.07 14.07
N THR A 312 17.70 -17.03 14.05
CA THR A 312 17.67 -18.18 14.94
C THR A 312 18.79 -18.07 15.98
N ARG A 313 18.44 -18.20 17.23
CA ARG A 313 19.40 -18.30 18.35
C ARG A 313 19.15 -19.60 19.09
N THR A 314 20.22 -20.32 19.41
CA THR A 314 20.15 -21.53 20.22
C THR A 314 20.60 -21.18 21.63
N ALA A 315 19.70 -21.35 22.61
CA ALA A 315 20.10 -21.28 24.02
C ALA A 315 20.60 -22.67 24.43
N ILE A 316 21.82 -22.74 24.95
CA ILE A 316 22.45 -23.98 25.44
C ILE A 316 22.22 -24.08 26.96
N ASP A 317 21.18 -23.54 27.51
CA ASP A 317 20.99 -23.59 28.96
C ASP A 317 19.89 -24.55 29.36
N HIS A 318 20.24 -25.49 30.28
CA HIS A 318 19.33 -26.47 30.88
C HIS A 318 18.45 -25.85 31.95
N THR A 319 18.67 -24.60 32.32
CA THR A 319 17.83 -23.85 33.22
C THR A 319 16.90 -22.97 32.38
N VAL A 320 15.65 -23.38 32.28
CA VAL A 320 14.57 -22.43 31.91
C VAL A 320 14.63 -21.37 33.02
N ASP A 321 15.15 -20.23 32.62
CA ASP A 321 15.40 -19.11 33.51
C ASP A 321 14.14 -18.83 34.35
N GLU A 322 14.24 -18.79 35.68
CA GLU A 322 13.13 -18.42 36.53
C GLU A 322 12.51 -17.09 36.12
N ALA A 323 13.32 -16.18 35.55
CA ALA A 323 12.89 -14.93 34.93
C ALA A 323 11.93 -15.13 33.73
N GLY A 324 12.05 -16.21 32.96
CA GLY A 324 11.09 -16.54 31.89
C GLY A 324 9.75 -17.06 32.44
N ARG A 325 9.74 -17.59 33.65
CA ARG A 325 8.50 -18.00 34.34
C ARG A 325 7.78 -16.84 34.99
N GLU A 326 8.50 -15.82 35.48
CA GLU A 326 7.93 -14.63 36.09
C GLU A 326 7.35 -13.64 35.09
N SER A 327 7.75 -13.70 33.80
CA SER A 327 7.24 -12.82 32.76
C SER A 327 5.84 -13.20 32.26
N PHE A 328 5.36 -14.41 32.55
CA PHE A 328 4.01 -14.86 32.22
C PHE A 328 3.30 -15.33 33.49
N PRO A 329 2.26 -14.63 33.94
CA PRO A 329 1.47 -15.13 35.07
C PRO A 329 0.91 -16.50 34.68
N ALA A 330 1.22 -17.52 35.46
CA ALA A 330 0.71 -18.85 35.29
C ALA A 330 -0.83 -18.79 35.36
N SER A 331 -1.49 -18.85 34.20
CA SER A 331 -2.91 -19.17 34.18
C SER A 331 -3.05 -20.65 34.45
N ASP A 332 -3.94 -21.01 35.35
CA ASP A 332 -4.26 -22.40 35.63
C ASP A 332 -4.52 -23.16 34.33
N PRO A 333 -4.04 -24.41 34.16
CA PRO A 333 -4.28 -25.17 32.96
C PRO A 333 -5.79 -25.35 32.75
N PRO A 334 -6.26 -25.24 31.50
CA PRO A 334 -7.68 -25.38 31.22
C PRO A 334 -8.23 -26.73 31.71
N PRO A 335 -9.52 -26.79 32.11
CA PRO A 335 -10.13 -27.97 32.77
C PRO A 335 -10.04 -29.29 32.00
N TRP A 336 -9.78 -29.24 30.69
CA TRP A 336 -9.64 -30.42 29.82
C TRP A 336 -8.27 -31.11 29.90
N THR A 337 -7.26 -30.49 30.55
CA THR A 337 -5.94 -31.12 30.75
C THR A 337 -5.87 -32.09 31.92
N THR A 338 -6.93 -32.17 32.73
CA THR A 338 -7.00 -33.03 33.91
C THR A 338 -7.93 -34.23 33.77
N GLY A 339 -8.29 -34.63 32.55
CA GLY A 339 -9.09 -35.83 32.27
C GLY A 339 -8.21 -37.08 32.35
N ARG A 340 -8.46 -37.94 33.33
CA ARG A 340 -7.96 -39.30 33.40
C ARG A 340 -8.50 -40.13 32.24
#